data_dbf4491f3b10e66fef293715bfa2baae
#
_entry.id   dbf4491f3b10e66fef293715bfa2baae
#
_cell.length_a   1.000
_cell.length_b   1.000
_cell.length_c   1.000
_cell.angle_alpha   90.00
_cell.angle_beta   90.00
_cell.angle_gamma   90.00
#
_symmetry.space_group_name_H-M   'P 1'
#
loop_
_entity.id
_entity.type
_entity.pdbx_description
1 polymer ?
#
loop_
_entity_poly.entity_id
_entity_poly.type
_entity_poly.pdbx_seq_one_letter_code
_entity_poly.pdbx_strand_id
1 'polypeptide(L)'
;MLKKVNRLKKRYQFNYVYKQGVKYYGKTMLLYIHPSNTKKIKVGFAVSKKIGHAFKRNLIRRRLREVAYFEILNLKQKYNIIIVAKYNIENYSFADIKSDFHNLIIKADLLNEKSF
;
A
#
# COMPACT_ATOMS: atom_id res chain seq x y z
N MET A 1 -1.28 -3.31 13.79
CA MET A 1 -0.10 -3.38 12.90
C MET A 1 -0.17 -4.61 12.02
N LEU A 2 0.38 -4.51 10.84
CA LEU A 2 0.40 -5.64 9.92
C LEU A 2 1.22 -6.80 10.47
N LYS A 3 0.62 -8.00 10.45
CA LYS A 3 1.33 -9.21 10.86
C LYS A 3 2.35 -9.60 9.79
N LYS A 4 3.37 -10.37 10.17
CA LYS A 4 4.40 -10.83 9.22
C LYS A 4 3.81 -11.53 8.01
N VAL A 5 2.76 -12.32 8.21
CA VAL A 5 2.10 -13.05 7.11
C VAL A 5 1.41 -12.13 6.09
N ASN A 6 1.17 -10.88 6.47
CA ASN A 6 0.54 -9.89 5.60
C ASN A 6 1.55 -8.94 4.95
N ARG A 7 2.84 -9.26 5.00
CA ARG A 7 3.88 -8.40 4.42
C ARG A 7 4.54 -9.08 3.22
N LEU A 8 4.67 -8.34 2.13
CA LEU A 8 5.56 -8.74 1.04
C LEU A 8 6.99 -8.44 1.48
N LYS A 9 7.88 -9.42 1.35
CA LYS A 9 9.24 -9.29 1.86
C LYS A 9 10.32 -9.52 0.81
N LYS A 10 10.12 -10.49 -0.07
CA LYS A 10 11.17 -10.93 -0.99
C LYS A 10 11.10 -10.16 -2.29
N ARG A 11 12.28 -9.91 -2.89
CA ARG A 11 12.40 -9.16 -4.13
C ARG A 11 11.56 -9.77 -5.25
N TYR A 12 11.52 -11.10 -5.37
CA TYR A 12 10.75 -11.72 -6.44
C TYR A 12 9.24 -11.48 -6.30
N GLN A 13 8.76 -11.36 -5.06
CA GLN A 13 7.34 -11.06 -4.81
C GLN A 13 7.00 -9.65 -5.29
N PHE A 14 7.87 -8.66 -4.98
CA PHE A 14 7.70 -7.29 -5.45
C PHE A 14 7.75 -7.23 -6.97
N ASN A 15 8.74 -7.88 -7.58
CA ASN A 15 8.90 -7.86 -9.04
C ASN A 15 7.69 -8.44 -9.75
N TYR A 16 7.13 -9.51 -9.22
CA TYR A 16 5.95 -10.12 -9.80
C TYR A 16 4.76 -9.16 -9.80
N VAL A 17 4.50 -8.51 -8.67
CA VAL A 17 3.39 -7.55 -8.54
C VAL A 17 3.62 -6.33 -9.42
N TYR A 18 4.85 -5.82 -9.49
CA TYR A 18 5.17 -4.70 -10.39
C TYR A 18 4.89 -5.05 -11.84
N LYS A 19 5.20 -6.28 -12.24
CA LYS A 19 5.05 -6.71 -13.63
C LYS A 19 3.61 -7.04 -13.98
N GLN A 20 2.90 -7.72 -13.09
CA GLN A 20 1.57 -8.26 -13.37
C GLN A 20 0.43 -7.41 -12.80
N GLY A 21 0.72 -6.55 -11.84
CA GLY A 21 -0.31 -5.78 -11.16
C GLY A 21 -0.82 -4.59 -11.95
N VAL A 22 -2.02 -4.14 -11.60
CA VAL A 22 -2.60 -2.92 -12.14
C VAL A 22 -2.11 -1.75 -11.29
N LYS A 23 -1.74 -0.66 -11.96
CA LYS A 23 -1.17 0.52 -11.33
C LYS A 23 -2.22 1.61 -11.16
N TYR A 24 -2.30 2.15 -9.95
CA TYR A 24 -3.20 3.26 -9.63
C TYR A 24 -2.40 4.44 -9.10
N TYR A 25 -2.72 5.65 -9.57
CA TYR A 25 -1.97 6.86 -9.24
C TYR A 25 -2.72 7.70 -8.21
N GLY A 26 -2.07 7.97 -7.08
CA GLY A 26 -2.57 8.87 -6.05
C GLY A 26 -1.75 10.15 -5.96
N LYS A 27 -2.13 11.03 -5.05
CA LYS A 27 -1.41 12.29 -4.79
C LYS A 27 -0.12 12.06 -4.03
N THR A 28 -0.13 11.14 -3.08
CA THR A 28 1.00 10.88 -2.17
C THR A 28 1.69 9.57 -2.45
N MET A 29 1.05 8.67 -3.22
CA MET A 29 1.53 7.31 -3.43
C MET A 29 1.03 6.73 -4.74
N LEU A 30 1.65 5.63 -5.16
CA LEU A 30 1.17 4.78 -6.24
C LEU A 30 0.84 3.43 -5.64
N LEU A 31 -0.19 2.77 -6.16
CA LEU A 31 -0.51 1.39 -5.77
C LEU A 31 -0.33 0.45 -6.97
N TYR A 32 0.31 -0.68 -6.71
CA TYR A 32 0.32 -1.82 -7.64
C TYR A 32 -0.48 -2.93 -6.99
N ILE A 33 -1.50 -3.42 -7.67
CA ILE A 33 -2.46 -4.36 -7.10
C ILE A 33 -2.61 -5.57 -8.01
N HIS A 34 -2.46 -6.76 -7.42
CA HIS A 34 -2.62 -8.03 -8.14
C HIS A 34 -3.38 -9.01 -7.25
N PRO A 35 -4.36 -9.76 -7.78
CA PRO A 35 -5.06 -10.77 -6.98
C PRO A 35 -4.06 -11.77 -6.40
N SER A 36 -4.23 -12.10 -5.12
CA SER A 36 -3.35 -13.04 -4.46
C SER A 36 -3.76 -14.48 -4.76
N ASN A 37 -2.77 -15.34 -5.02
CA ASN A 37 -2.99 -16.78 -5.18
C ASN A 37 -3.10 -17.47 -3.83
N THR A 38 -2.83 -16.77 -2.75
CA THR A 38 -2.94 -17.31 -1.40
C THR A 38 -4.20 -16.78 -0.74
N LYS A 39 -4.53 -17.32 0.43
CA LYS A 39 -5.70 -16.87 1.19
C LYS A 39 -5.40 -15.64 2.05
N LYS A 40 -4.29 -14.94 1.79
CA LYS A 40 -3.83 -13.83 2.62
C LYS A 40 -3.62 -12.58 1.81
N ILE A 41 -3.99 -11.44 2.40
CA ILE A 41 -3.63 -10.13 1.86
C ILE A 41 -2.18 -9.87 2.22
N LYS A 42 -1.37 -9.47 1.24
CA LYS A 42 0.01 -9.10 1.49
C LYS A 42 0.27 -7.69 0.98
N VAL A 43 0.94 -6.89 1.80
CA VAL A 43 1.23 -5.49 1.48
C VAL A 43 2.73 -5.26 1.57
N GLY A 44 3.29 -4.66 0.53
CA GLY A 44 4.68 -4.23 0.49
C GLY A 44 4.76 -2.72 0.44
N PHE A 45 5.84 -2.16 0.98
CA PHE A 45 6.06 -0.72 1.02
C PHE A 45 7.38 -0.40 0.34
N ALA A 46 7.33 0.48 -0.65
CA ALA A 46 8.52 0.93 -1.37
C ALA A 46 8.74 2.41 -1.12
N VAL A 47 9.81 2.73 -0.40
CA VAL A 47 10.20 4.10 -0.10
C VAL A 47 11.61 4.30 -0.62
N SER A 48 11.74 5.08 -1.70
CA SER A 48 13.01 5.29 -2.39
C SER A 48 14.02 6.03 -1.51
N LYS A 49 15.30 5.69 -1.68
CA LYS A 49 16.42 6.41 -1.04
C LYS A 49 16.42 7.89 -1.40
N LYS A 50 15.83 8.28 -2.53
CA LYS A 50 15.74 9.67 -2.96
C LYS A 50 14.83 10.51 -2.07
N ILE A 51 13.94 9.88 -1.28
CA ILE A 51 13.06 10.60 -0.36
C ILE A 51 13.86 11.16 0.82
N GLY A 52 14.89 10.45 1.26
CA GLY A 52 15.73 10.91 2.36
C GLY A 52 16.51 9.79 3.01
N HIS A 53 17.11 10.10 4.14
CA HIS A 53 17.90 9.14 4.92
C HIS A 53 17.03 8.04 5.51
N ALA A 54 17.67 6.99 6.02
CA ALA A 54 16.97 5.83 6.57
C ALA A 54 15.94 6.19 7.64
N PHE A 55 16.27 7.16 8.49
CA PHE A 55 15.35 7.64 9.53
C PHE A 55 14.03 8.13 8.93
N LYS A 56 14.10 8.99 7.92
CA LYS A 56 12.92 9.55 7.25
C LYS A 56 12.14 8.45 6.54
N ARG A 57 12.84 7.55 5.83
CA ARG A 57 12.19 6.45 5.12
C ARG A 57 11.45 5.51 6.07
N ASN A 58 12.05 5.21 7.22
CA ASN A 58 11.43 4.35 8.21
C ASN A 58 10.18 4.99 8.82
N LEU A 59 10.20 6.30 9.04
CA LEU A 59 9.04 7.03 9.52
C LEU A 59 7.89 6.96 8.52
N ILE A 60 8.18 7.16 7.24
CA ILE A 60 7.19 7.09 6.18
C ILE A 60 6.61 5.68 6.08
N ARG A 61 7.45 4.64 6.14
CA ARG A 61 6.99 3.25 6.13
C ARG A 61 6.03 2.97 7.28
N ARG A 62 6.36 3.46 8.47
CA ARG A 62 5.50 3.27 9.64
C ARG A 62 4.14 3.91 9.45
N ARG A 63 4.10 5.13 8.93
CA ARG A 63 2.84 5.83 8.64
C ARG A 63 2.02 5.08 7.60
N LEU A 64 2.66 4.59 6.55
CA LEU A 64 1.97 3.82 5.51
C LEU A 64 1.42 2.50 6.05
N ARG A 65 2.13 1.85 6.96
CA ARG A 65 1.63 0.63 7.61
C ARG A 65 0.38 0.91 8.42
N GLU A 66 0.35 2.01 9.16
CA GLU A 66 -0.82 2.39 9.94
C GLU A 66 -2.02 2.67 9.02
N VAL A 67 -1.79 3.39 7.93
CA VAL A 67 -2.83 3.67 6.94
C VAL A 67 -3.38 2.36 6.36
N ALA A 68 -2.51 1.48 5.93
CA ALA A 68 -2.90 0.22 5.30
C ALA A 68 -3.64 -0.70 6.28
N TYR A 69 -3.22 -0.73 7.54
CA TYR A 69 -3.82 -1.60 8.54
C TYR A 69 -5.32 -1.39 8.67
N PHE A 70 -5.77 -0.14 8.66
CA PHE A 70 -7.20 0.17 8.82
C PHE A 70 -8.02 -0.25 7.61
N GLU A 71 -7.42 -0.29 6.42
CA GLU A 71 -8.16 -0.59 5.19
C GLU A 71 -8.15 -2.07 4.82
N ILE A 72 -7.10 -2.81 5.16
CA ILE A 72 -6.97 -4.19 4.67
C ILE A 72 -8.06 -5.11 5.18
N LEU A 73 -8.65 -4.80 6.34
CA LEU A 73 -9.73 -5.61 6.92
C LEU A 73 -11.03 -5.49 6.13
N ASN A 74 -11.17 -4.46 5.31
CA ASN A 74 -12.37 -4.14 4.57
C ASN A 74 -12.28 -4.51 3.09
N LEU A 75 -11.19 -5.15 2.67
CA LEU A 75 -11.03 -5.53 1.27
C LEU A 75 -11.88 -6.76 0.95
N LYS A 76 -12.56 -6.72 -0.20
CA LYS A 76 -13.49 -7.77 -0.61
C LYS A 76 -12.83 -9.08 -1.02
N GLN A 77 -11.56 -9.04 -1.40
CA GLN A 77 -10.78 -10.20 -1.81
C GLN A 77 -9.36 -10.12 -1.26
N LYS A 78 -8.61 -11.19 -1.45
CA LYS A 78 -7.20 -11.21 -1.07
C LYS A 78 -6.35 -10.69 -2.22
N TYR A 79 -5.52 -9.69 -1.92
CA TYR A 79 -4.68 -9.02 -2.91
C TYR A 79 -3.24 -8.95 -2.44
N ASN A 80 -2.34 -8.89 -3.42
CA ASN A 80 -0.97 -8.44 -3.20
C ASN A 80 -0.93 -6.96 -3.59
N ILE A 81 -0.56 -6.10 -2.66
CA ILE A 81 -0.56 -4.65 -2.86
C ILE A 81 0.83 -4.10 -2.57
N ILE A 82 1.36 -3.29 -3.48
CA ILE A 82 2.58 -2.54 -3.20
C ILE A 82 2.22 -1.06 -3.14
N ILE A 83 2.57 -0.42 -2.02
CA ILE A 83 2.41 1.02 -1.83
C ILE A 83 3.76 1.66 -2.09
N VAL A 84 3.84 2.50 -3.13
CA VAL A 84 5.04 3.23 -3.48
C VAL A 84 4.88 4.69 -3.07
N ALA A 85 5.71 5.15 -2.13
CA ALA A 85 5.65 6.53 -1.67
C ALA A 85 6.18 7.47 -2.75
N LYS A 86 5.47 8.56 -3.03
CA LYS A 86 5.95 9.63 -3.91
C LYS A 86 6.93 10.53 -3.15
N TYR A 87 7.78 11.24 -3.87
CA TYR A 87 8.80 12.11 -3.29
C TYR A 87 8.22 13.22 -2.43
N ASN A 88 7.01 13.67 -2.74
CA ASN A 88 6.34 14.76 -2.04
C ASN A 88 5.49 14.32 -0.85
N ILE A 89 5.54 13.03 -0.49
CA ILE A 89 4.65 12.48 0.55
C ILE A 89 4.81 13.18 1.90
N GLU A 90 6.00 13.65 2.22
CA GLU A 90 6.26 14.34 3.49
C GLU A 90 5.57 15.70 3.59
N ASN A 91 5.13 16.26 2.47
CA ASN A 91 4.41 17.53 2.45
C ASN A 91 2.93 17.40 2.82
N TYR A 92 2.48 16.18 3.06
CA TYR A 92 1.09 15.89 3.36
C TYR A 92 0.94 15.42 4.79
N SER A 93 -0.20 15.76 5.41
CA SER A 93 -0.53 15.30 6.76
C SER A 93 -0.87 13.81 6.74
N PHE A 94 -0.87 13.19 7.91
CA PHE A 94 -1.30 11.80 8.05
C PHE A 94 -2.72 11.61 7.53
N ALA A 95 -3.62 12.57 7.83
CA ALA A 95 -5.00 12.53 7.38
C ALA A 95 -5.10 12.55 5.85
N ASP A 96 -4.27 13.36 5.19
CA ASP A 96 -4.24 13.45 3.73
C ASP A 96 -3.75 12.15 3.11
N ILE A 97 -2.73 11.54 3.70
CA ILE A 97 -2.18 10.27 3.22
C ILE A 97 -3.24 9.16 3.37
N LYS A 98 -3.92 9.13 4.50
CA LYS A 98 -4.98 8.17 4.76
C LYS A 98 -6.13 8.33 3.77
N SER A 99 -6.55 9.56 3.53
CA SER A 99 -7.62 9.87 2.58
C SER A 99 -7.23 9.46 1.15
N ASP A 100 -5.99 9.73 0.76
CA ASP A 100 -5.48 9.36 -0.57
C ASP A 100 -5.51 7.85 -0.77
N PHE A 101 -5.03 7.09 0.22
CA PHE A 101 -5.06 5.64 0.17
C PHE A 101 -6.48 5.10 0.07
N HIS A 102 -7.39 5.64 0.89
CA HIS A 102 -8.79 5.23 0.87
C HIS A 102 -9.43 5.48 -0.51
N ASN A 103 -9.17 6.64 -1.10
CA ASN A 103 -9.68 6.98 -2.42
C ASN A 103 -9.14 6.05 -3.51
N LEU A 104 -7.87 5.64 -3.39
CA LEU A 104 -7.28 4.68 -4.31
C LEU A 104 -7.91 3.29 -4.19
N ILE A 105 -8.22 2.87 -2.98
CA ILE A 105 -8.89 1.60 -2.72
C ILE A 105 -10.30 1.60 -3.33
N ILE A 106 -11.02 2.71 -3.19
CA ILE A 106 -12.34 2.88 -3.82
C ILE A 106 -12.21 2.83 -5.34
N LYS A 107 -11.27 3.56 -5.89
CA LYS A 107 -11.03 3.62 -7.34
C LYS A 107 -10.70 2.25 -7.91
N ALA A 108 -9.96 1.45 -7.18
CA ALA A 108 -9.61 0.09 -7.57
C ALA A 108 -10.72 -0.93 -7.30
N ASP A 109 -11.82 -0.49 -6.68
CA ASP A 109 -12.98 -1.31 -6.35
C ASP A 109 -12.62 -2.50 -5.46
N LEU A 110 -11.82 -2.26 -4.44
CA LEU A 110 -11.33 -3.31 -3.54
C LEU A 110 -12.15 -3.47 -2.27
N LEU A 111 -13.02 -2.52 -1.94
CA LEU A 111 -13.78 -2.56 -0.71
C LEU A 111 -14.89 -3.61 -0.76
N ASN A 112 -15.15 -4.22 0.39
CA ASN A 112 -16.26 -5.15 0.56
C ASN A 112 -17.58 -4.38 0.40
N GLU A 113 -18.47 -4.85 -0.45
CA GLU A 113 -19.76 -4.22 -0.70
C GLU A 113 -20.62 -4.10 0.54
N LYS A 114 -20.43 -5.00 1.49
CA LYS A 114 -21.16 -4.97 2.76
C LYS A 114 -20.77 -3.77 3.64
N SER A 115 -19.77 -3.01 3.25
CA SER A 115 -19.33 -1.82 3.97
C SER A 115 -20.20 -0.59 3.71
N PHE A 116 -21.15 -0.68 2.83
CA PHE A 116 -22.07 0.42 2.53
C PHE A 116 -23.07 0.63 3.65
#